data_3edb8f7a693bd257b4c79df47eb0b521
#
_entry.id   3edb8f7a693bd257b4c79df47eb0b521
#
_cell.length_a   1.000
_cell.length_b   1.000
_cell.length_c   1.000
_cell.angle_alpha   90.00
_cell.angle_beta   90.00
_cell.angle_gamma   90.00
#
_symmetry.space_group_name_H-M   'P 1'
#
loop_
_entity.id
_entity.type
_entity.pdbx_description
1 polymer ?
#
loop_
_entity_poly.entity_id
_entity_poly.type
_entity_poly.pdbx_seq_one_letter_code
_entity_poly.pdbx_strand_id
1 'polypeptide(L)'
;MNKRAIVYVLGAVLLIGAALMLPPLLVALIYHEVSGWYFLWVMLGAAVLGALALRLGGGKRAVMYAKEGLIAVALSWIVLSLVGALPFTLSGQIPFYLDAVFEMISGFTTTGSSILPAVEELDKCMLFWRSFSHWIGGMGILVFMLAIVRMDGGQAIHLLRAESPGPTVSKMVPRMADSSKILYGIYFGLTVLQILFYLAGGEPLLDSLCNAFGTAGTGGFAIRNDSFASYSAYTQTVTTVFMALFGVNFSIYFFLLHRKFDLAWKNTELRWYVSIILGSTLLITCNIMKLYGGDFGYSLHHAAFTVSSVITTTGFGTENFDLWPEFSRVILVLLMIVGASAGSTGGGLKVSRVVILMRAAKAELRKILHPHTVKVITVDGKPVSGETVRAVSTYFILYVLIAAVSVLLVSLDGYDGSTTLTAVMATFNNIGPGLSLCGPAGNFAFFSPFAKVILCLDMLLGRLELYPMLVLLMPSTWRKK
;
A
#
# COMPACT_ATOMS: atom_id res chain seq x y z
N MET A 1 -17.26 -18.40 -16.86
CA MET A 1 -16.19 -18.20 -15.85
C MET A 1 -15.41 -19.49 -15.67
N ASN A 2 -14.09 -19.42 -15.85
CA ASN A 2 -13.21 -20.57 -15.69
C ASN A 2 -12.71 -20.69 -14.23
N LYS A 3 -13.49 -21.39 -13.39
CA LYS A 3 -13.16 -21.61 -11.97
C LYS A 3 -11.83 -22.35 -11.78
N ARG A 4 -11.46 -23.24 -12.71
CA ARG A 4 -10.20 -24.00 -12.63
C ARG A 4 -8.98 -23.10 -12.74
N ALA A 5 -9.04 -22.08 -13.61
CA ALA A 5 -7.95 -21.10 -13.73
C ALA A 5 -7.75 -20.30 -12.42
N ILE A 6 -8.84 -19.89 -11.77
CA ILE A 6 -8.79 -19.20 -10.48
C ILE A 6 -8.16 -20.11 -9.42
N VAL A 7 -8.61 -21.36 -9.29
CA VAL A 7 -8.05 -22.33 -8.34
C VAL A 7 -6.57 -22.58 -8.59
N TYR A 8 -6.13 -22.63 -9.85
CA TYR A 8 -4.70 -22.76 -10.19
C TYR A 8 -3.88 -21.58 -9.68
N VAL A 9 -4.35 -20.33 -9.90
CA VAL A 9 -3.66 -19.12 -9.42
C VAL A 9 -3.60 -19.10 -7.89
N LEU A 10 -4.70 -19.41 -7.20
CA LEU A 10 -4.73 -19.49 -5.74
C LEU A 10 -3.76 -20.55 -5.20
N GLY A 11 -3.67 -21.71 -5.88
CA GLY A 11 -2.70 -22.74 -5.53
C GLY A 11 -1.25 -22.25 -5.63
N ALA A 12 -0.93 -21.53 -6.70
CA ALA A 12 0.40 -20.94 -6.89
C ALA A 12 0.71 -19.88 -5.82
N VAL A 13 -0.27 -19.03 -5.49
CA VAL A 13 -0.13 -17.99 -4.44
C VAL A 13 0.08 -18.62 -3.06
N LEU A 14 -0.64 -19.70 -2.73
CA LEU A 14 -0.45 -20.43 -1.46
C LEU A 14 0.95 -21.05 -1.36
N LEU A 15 1.48 -21.63 -2.44
CA LEU A 15 2.84 -22.18 -2.44
C LEU A 15 3.90 -21.07 -2.26
N ILE A 16 3.71 -19.94 -2.93
CA ILE A 16 4.59 -18.78 -2.75
C ILE A 16 4.47 -18.24 -1.33
N GLY A 17 3.25 -18.10 -0.79
CA GLY A 17 2.99 -17.68 0.59
C GLY A 17 3.66 -18.60 1.61
N ALA A 18 3.61 -19.92 1.39
CA ALA A 18 4.31 -20.90 2.21
C ALA A 18 5.84 -20.69 2.16
N ALA A 19 6.40 -20.48 0.97
CA ALA A 19 7.83 -20.19 0.84
C ALA A 19 8.25 -18.87 1.51
N LEU A 20 7.38 -17.84 1.46
CA LEU A 20 7.62 -16.54 2.10
C LEU A 20 7.53 -16.59 3.64
N MET A 21 7.04 -17.67 4.22
CA MET A 21 7.08 -17.91 5.68
C MET A 21 8.43 -18.49 6.16
N LEU A 22 9.36 -18.86 5.25
CA LEU A 22 10.69 -19.31 5.62
C LEU A 22 11.54 -18.25 6.35
N PRO A 23 11.61 -16.96 5.90
CA PRO A 23 12.39 -15.96 6.62
C PRO A 23 11.94 -15.75 8.09
N PRO A 24 10.64 -15.56 8.43
CA PRO A 24 10.26 -15.47 9.84
C PRO A 24 10.53 -16.76 10.64
N LEU A 25 10.43 -17.94 10.02
CA LEU A 25 10.84 -19.20 10.65
C LEU A 25 12.34 -19.19 10.98
N LEU A 26 13.19 -18.67 10.07
CA LEU A 26 14.63 -18.54 10.33
C LEU A 26 14.89 -17.54 11.48
N VAL A 27 14.17 -16.43 11.54
CA VAL A 27 14.25 -15.49 12.67
C VAL A 27 13.90 -16.18 13.98
N ALA A 28 12.81 -16.96 14.02
CA ALA A 28 12.43 -17.72 15.21
C ALA A 28 13.52 -18.71 15.66
N LEU A 29 14.21 -19.37 14.72
CA LEU A 29 15.33 -20.28 15.02
C LEU A 29 16.53 -19.52 15.58
N ILE A 30 16.86 -18.35 15.04
CA ILE A 30 18.00 -17.52 15.50
C ILE A 30 17.76 -17.01 16.93
N TYR A 31 16.52 -16.59 17.23
CA TYR A 31 16.17 -16.06 18.54
C TYR A 31 15.61 -17.11 19.52
N HIS A 32 15.58 -18.40 19.12
CA HIS A 32 15.07 -19.54 19.92
C HIS A 32 13.63 -19.38 20.39
N GLU A 33 12.78 -18.81 19.53
CA GLU A 33 11.37 -18.56 19.82
C GLU A 33 10.50 -19.78 19.49
N VAL A 34 9.62 -20.14 20.42
CA VAL A 34 8.69 -21.29 20.24
C VAL A 34 7.68 -21.02 19.13
N SER A 35 7.36 -19.77 18.86
CA SER A 35 6.43 -19.34 17.80
C SER A 35 6.86 -19.80 16.41
N GLY A 36 8.13 -20.18 16.20
CA GLY A 36 8.61 -20.78 14.96
C GLY A 36 7.88 -22.05 14.54
N TRP A 37 7.43 -22.88 15.51
CA TRP A 37 6.68 -24.09 15.21
C TRP A 37 5.33 -23.81 14.53
N TYR A 38 4.67 -22.71 14.88
CA TYR A 38 3.39 -22.33 14.26
C TYR A 38 3.60 -21.88 12.81
N PHE A 39 4.70 -21.17 12.50
CA PHE A 39 5.08 -20.89 11.11
C PHE A 39 5.29 -22.18 10.32
N LEU A 40 5.99 -23.16 10.87
CA LEU A 40 6.23 -24.44 10.19
C LEU A 40 4.93 -25.17 9.88
N TRP A 41 4.00 -25.28 10.84
CA TRP A 41 2.71 -25.96 10.63
C TRP A 41 1.84 -25.25 9.59
N VAL A 42 1.76 -23.91 9.64
CA VAL A 42 0.99 -23.12 8.67
C VAL A 42 1.62 -23.22 7.28
N MET A 43 2.94 -23.17 7.18
CA MET A 43 3.69 -23.33 5.93
C MET A 43 3.41 -24.70 5.28
N LEU A 44 3.47 -25.80 6.05
CA LEU A 44 3.18 -27.14 5.55
C LEU A 44 1.72 -27.26 5.11
N GLY A 45 0.78 -26.76 5.90
CA GLY A 45 -0.65 -26.75 5.54
C GLY A 45 -0.92 -25.96 4.25
N ALA A 46 -0.35 -24.77 4.13
CA ALA A 46 -0.46 -23.92 2.94
C ALA A 46 0.18 -24.60 1.70
N ALA A 47 1.33 -25.28 1.87
CA ALA A 47 2.00 -26.00 0.80
C ALA A 47 1.15 -27.18 0.31
N VAL A 48 0.55 -27.95 1.21
CA VAL A 48 -0.35 -29.07 0.86
C VAL A 48 -1.59 -28.58 0.13
N LEU A 49 -2.26 -27.55 0.67
CA LEU A 49 -3.45 -26.96 0.06
C LEU A 49 -3.12 -26.34 -1.31
N GLY A 50 -1.98 -25.66 -1.42
CA GLY A 50 -1.49 -25.09 -2.67
C GLY A 50 -1.21 -26.16 -3.73
N ALA A 51 -0.55 -27.25 -3.36
CA ALA A 51 -0.29 -28.39 -4.27
C ALA A 51 -1.58 -29.07 -4.75
N LEU A 52 -2.54 -29.26 -3.85
CA LEU A 52 -3.87 -29.78 -4.20
C LEU A 52 -4.61 -28.84 -5.16
N ALA A 53 -4.61 -27.55 -4.87
CA ALA A 53 -5.25 -26.53 -5.72
C ALA A 53 -4.62 -26.49 -7.13
N LEU A 54 -3.29 -26.60 -7.25
CA LEU A 54 -2.62 -26.70 -8.55
C LEU A 54 -3.07 -27.94 -9.35
N ARG A 55 -3.18 -29.09 -8.69
CA ARG A 55 -3.65 -30.34 -9.33
C ARG A 55 -5.11 -30.23 -9.80
N LEU A 56 -5.99 -29.68 -8.96
CA LEU A 56 -7.42 -29.50 -9.26
C LEU A 56 -7.67 -28.40 -10.31
N GLY A 57 -6.79 -27.40 -10.39
CA GLY A 57 -6.88 -26.26 -11.31
C GLY A 57 -6.63 -26.61 -12.79
N GLY A 58 -6.23 -27.85 -13.13
CA GLY A 58 -6.09 -28.31 -14.52
C GLY A 58 -4.86 -27.81 -15.28
N GLY A 59 -3.85 -27.29 -14.57
CA GLY A 59 -2.54 -26.92 -15.12
C GLY A 59 -2.49 -25.62 -15.93
N LYS A 60 -1.33 -25.34 -16.56
CA LYS A 60 -1.01 -24.09 -17.27
C LYS A 60 -1.88 -23.75 -18.50
N ARG A 61 -2.72 -24.69 -18.97
CA ARG A 61 -3.52 -24.55 -20.19
C ARG A 61 -4.91 -23.90 -19.97
N ALA A 62 -5.27 -23.54 -18.74
CA ALA A 62 -6.56 -22.92 -18.47
C ALA A 62 -6.57 -21.46 -18.98
N VAL A 63 -7.34 -21.18 -20.02
CA VAL A 63 -7.52 -19.83 -20.55
C VAL A 63 -8.16 -18.93 -19.50
N MET A 64 -7.53 -17.80 -19.22
CA MET A 64 -7.99 -16.79 -18.26
C MET A 64 -8.26 -15.46 -18.98
N TYR A 65 -9.45 -14.93 -18.81
CA TYR A 65 -9.85 -13.60 -19.32
C TYR A 65 -9.71 -12.53 -18.21
N ALA A 66 -9.94 -11.27 -18.56
CA ALA A 66 -9.82 -10.14 -17.64
C ALA A 66 -10.70 -10.30 -16.36
N LYS A 67 -11.90 -10.86 -16.50
CA LYS A 67 -12.82 -11.10 -15.39
C LYS A 67 -12.25 -12.09 -14.38
N GLU A 68 -11.75 -13.22 -14.86
CA GLU A 68 -11.10 -14.24 -14.00
C GLU A 68 -9.83 -13.69 -13.36
N GLY A 69 -9.09 -12.84 -14.08
CA GLY A 69 -7.90 -12.16 -13.55
C GLY A 69 -8.23 -11.28 -12.35
N LEU A 70 -9.24 -10.41 -12.47
CA LEU A 70 -9.67 -9.54 -11.36
C LEU A 70 -10.11 -10.33 -10.13
N ILE A 71 -10.90 -11.41 -10.33
CA ILE A 71 -11.35 -12.27 -9.23
C ILE A 71 -10.18 -13.02 -8.59
N ALA A 72 -9.25 -13.55 -9.39
CA ALA A 72 -8.08 -14.26 -8.89
C ALA A 72 -7.19 -13.34 -8.05
N VAL A 73 -7.00 -12.07 -8.48
CA VAL A 73 -6.29 -11.06 -7.72
C VAL A 73 -6.95 -10.84 -6.36
N ALA A 74 -8.24 -10.48 -6.33
CA ALA A 74 -8.95 -10.20 -5.09
C ALA A 74 -8.94 -11.39 -4.11
N LEU A 75 -9.22 -12.59 -4.61
CA LEU A 75 -9.19 -13.80 -3.78
C LEU A 75 -7.77 -14.15 -3.29
N SER A 76 -6.73 -13.89 -4.08
CA SER A 76 -5.34 -14.13 -3.67
C SER A 76 -4.96 -13.30 -2.45
N TRP A 77 -5.32 -12.02 -2.43
CA TRP A 77 -5.07 -11.14 -1.29
C TRP A 77 -5.84 -11.59 -0.04
N ILE A 78 -7.11 -11.94 -0.20
CA ILE A 78 -7.94 -12.44 0.91
C ILE A 78 -7.36 -13.74 1.47
N VAL A 79 -7.08 -14.74 0.62
CA VAL A 79 -6.57 -16.05 1.05
C VAL A 79 -5.20 -15.93 1.69
N LEU A 80 -4.30 -15.11 1.13
CA LEU A 80 -2.98 -14.89 1.71
C LEU A 80 -3.06 -14.25 3.09
N SER A 81 -3.95 -13.27 3.27
CA SER A 81 -4.16 -12.62 4.58
C SER A 81 -4.76 -13.58 5.62
N LEU A 82 -5.73 -14.39 5.22
CA LEU A 82 -6.33 -15.40 6.09
C LEU A 82 -5.28 -16.43 6.55
N VAL A 83 -4.48 -16.95 5.62
CA VAL A 83 -3.41 -17.92 5.96
C VAL A 83 -2.28 -17.25 6.74
N GLY A 84 -1.89 -16.03 6.37
CA GLY A 84 -0.85 -15.27 7.06
C GLY A 84 -1.19 -14.88 8.51
N ALA A 85 -2.48 -14.84 8.86
CA ALA A 85 -2.97 -14.56 10.21
C ALA A 85 -2.86 -15.76 11.16
N LEU A 86 -2.82 -16.98 10.62
CA LEU A 86 -2.83 -18.20 11.44
C LEU A 86 -1.66 -18.29 12.44
N PRO A 87 -0.40 -17.93 12.12
CA PRO A 87 0.68 -17.99 13.10
C PRO A 87 0.40 -17.15 14.35
N PHE A 88 -0.21 -15.95 14.21
CA PHE A 88 -0.55 -15.07 15.33
C PHE A 88 -1.59 -15.67 16.26
N THR A 89 -2.63 -16.29 15.69
CA THR A 89 -3.72 -16.87 16.48
C THR A 89 -3.29 -18.19 17.12
N LEU A 90 -2.57 -19.05 16.38
CA LEU A 90 -2.11 -20.33 16.90
C LEU A 90 -1.06 -20.17 18.01
N SER A 91 -0.23 -19.12 17.94
CA SER A 91 0.74 -18.79 19.02
C SER A 91 0.07 -18.14 20.24
N GLY A 92 -1.16 -17.68 20.12
CA GLY A 92 -1.86 -16.94 21.17
C GLY A 92 -1.44 -15.48 21.30
N GLN A 93 -0.55 -14.95 20.45
CA GLN A 93 -0.11 -13.54 20.50
C GLN A 93 -1.20 -12.57 20.05
N ILE A 94 -2.06 -13.00 19.11
CA ILE A 94 -3.33 -12.34 18.79
C ILE A 94 -4.43 -13.41 18.87
N PRO A 95 -5.06 -13.60 20.06
CA PRO A 95 -5.96 -14.73 20.29
C PRO A 95 -7.20 -14.71 19.41
N PHE A 96 -7.75 -13.51 19.15
CA PHE A 96 -8.96 -13.38 18.34
C PHE A 96 -8.63 -13.36 16.85
N TYR A 97 -9.11 -14.38 16.11
CA TYR A 97 -8.73 -14.59 14.72
C TYR A 97 -9.06 -13.40 13.78
N LEU A 98 -10.20 -12.72 14.01
CA LEU A 98 -10.55 -11.54 13.21
C LEU A 98 -9.52 -10.41 13.39
N ASP A 99 -8.98 -10.24 14.59
CA ASP A 99 -7.95 -9.24 14.88
C ASP A 99 -6.63 -9.61 14.19
N ALA A 100 -6.26 -10.90 14.21
CA ALA A 100 -5.11 -11.39 13.45
C ALA A 100 -5.29 -11.21 11.93
N VAL A 101 -6.49 -11.42 11.41
CA VAL A 101 -6.84 -11.18 10.00
C VAL A 101 -6.77 -9.68 9.68
N PHE A 102 -7.27 -8.80 10.54
CA PHE A 102 -7.16 -7.35 10.38
C PHE A 102 -5.68 -6.93 10.28
N GLU A 103 -4.84 -7.40 11.21
CA GLU A 103 -3.42 -7.11 11.23
C GLU A 103 -2.74 -7.58 9.94
N MET A 104 -3.06 -8.77 9.44
CA MET A 104 -2.45 -9.31 8.22
C MET A 104 -3.01 -8.74 6.92
N ILE A 105 -4.30 -8.36 6.89
CA ILE A 105 -4.83 -7.56 5.78
C ILE A 105 -4.09 -6.21 5.74
N SER A 106 -3.99 -5.53 6.88
CA SER A 106 -3.21 -4.29 7.01
C SER A 106 -1.76 -4.49 6.58
N GLY A 107 -1.15 -5.62 6.95
CA GLY A 107 0.20 -5.99 6.54
C GLY A 107 0.35 -6.13 5.04
N PHE A 108 -0.38 -7.02 4.41
CA PHE A 108 -0.28 -7.27 2.97
C PHE A 108 -0.76 -6.11 2.12
N THR A 109 -1.85 -5.41 2.50
CA THR A 109 -2.31 -4.22 1.79
C THR A 109 -1.44 -2.99 2.03
N THR A 110 -0.38 -3.14 2.84
CA THR A 110 0.55 -2.07 3.17
C THR A 110 -0.15 -0.84 3.80
N THR A 111 -1.13 -1.11 4.65
CA THR A 111 -1.92 -0.05 5.30
C THR A 111 -1.24 0.46 6.57
N GLY A 112 -0.77 -0.45 7.46
CA GLY A 112 -0.13 -0.07 8.71
C GLY A 112 -1.08 0.23 9.87
N SER A 113 -2.40 0.14 9.70
CA SER A 113 -3.35 0.18 10.81
C SER A 113 -3.18 -1.07 11.67
N SER A 114 -2.98 -0.91 12.97
CA SER A 114 -2.72 -2.02 13.90
C SER A 114 -3.80 -2.11 14.97
N ILE A 115 -4.13 -3.36 15.35
CA ILE A 115 -4.99 -3.64 16.50
C ILE A 115 -4.16 -3.86 17.77
N LEU A 116 -2.86 -3.81 17.69
CA LEU A 116 -1.98 -4.13 18.82
C LEU A 116 -1.80 -2.89 19.72
N PRO A 117 -2.09 -2.99 21.01
CA PRO A 117 -1.83 -1.91 21.96
C PRO A 117 -0.33 -1.83 22.33
N ALA A 118 0.38 -2.95 22.32
CA ALA A 118 1.80 -3.06 22.66
C ALA A 118 2.50 -3.98 21.66
N VAL A 119 3.19 -3.37 20.69
CA VAL A 119 3.86 -4.09 19.58
C VAL A 119 5.12 -4.80 20.07
N GLU A 120 5.81 -4.24 21.07
CA GLU A 120 7.09 -4.73 21.61
C GLU A 120 6.95 -6.04 22.40
N GLU A 121 5.70 -6.42 22.78
CA GLU A 121 5.41 -7.69 23.44
C GLU A 121 5.42 -8.90 22.51
N LEU A 122 5.38 -8.66 21.19
CA LEU A 122 5.41 -9.72 20.19
C LEU A 122 6.81 -10.36 20.08
N ASP A 123 6.84 -11.66 19.78
CA ASP A 123 8.07 -12.35 19.40
C ASP A 123 8.69 -11.70 18.13
N LYS A 124 10.00 -11.73 18.05
CA LYS A 124 10.76 -11.11 16.95
C LYS A 124 10.41 -11.69 15.58
N CYS A 125 10.10 -12.98 15.51
CA CYS A 125 9.64 -13.61 14.28
C CYS A 125 8.27 -13.08 13.83
N MET A 126 7.38 -12.74 14.78
CA MET A 126 6.09 -12.13 14.48
C MET A 126 6.23 -10.67 14.04
N LEU A 127 7.09 -9.89 14.71
CA LEU A 127 7.45 -8.53 14.29
C LEU A 127 8.04 -8.52 12.87
N PHE A 128 8.95 -9.47 12.61
CA PHE A 128 9.52 -9.64 11.29
C PHE A 128 8.44 -9.98 10.23
N TRP A 129 7.51 -10.91 10.54
CA TRP A 129 6.44 -11.29 9.62
C TRP A 129 5.50 -10.12 9.29
N ARG A 130 5.13 -9.31 10.30
CA ARG A 130 4.36 -8.07 10.09
C ARG A 130 5.06 -7.14 9.11
N SER A 131 6.31 -6.78 9.37
CA SER A 131 7.08 -5.87 8.51
C SER A 131 7.36 -6.49 7.13
N PHE A 132 7.66 -7.78 7.07
CA PHE A 132 7.91 -8.48 5.81
C PHE A 132 6.64 -8.59 4.94
N SER A 133 5.45 -8.69 5.55
CA SER A 133 4.19 -8.63 4.80
C SER A 133 4.02 -7.32 4.04
N HIS A 134 4.47 -6.19 4.57
CA HIS A 134 4.53 -4.92 3.84
C HIS A 134 5.46 -4.98 2.64
N TRP A 135 6.63 -5.57 2.79
CA TRP A 135 7.58 -5.69 1.70
C TRP A 135 7.01 -6.55 0.56
N ILE A 136 6.35 -7.67 0.88
CA ILE A 136 5.64 -8.53 -0.08
C ILE A 136 4.51 -7.76 -0.76
N GLY A 137 3.70 -7.05 0.04
CA GLY A 137 2.54 -6.30 -0.41
C GLY A 137 2.89 -5.10 -1.29
N GLY A 138 4.04 -4.44 -1.04
CA GLY A 138 4.43 -3.19 -1.69
C GLY A 138 4.47 -3.28 -3.21
N MET A 139 5.08 -4.31 -3.77
CA MET A 139 5.12 -4.55 -5.22
C MET A 139 4.03 -5.47 -5.75
N GLY A 140 3.18 -6.00 -4.86
CA GLY A 140 2.10 -6.91 -5.21
C GLY A 140 2.56 -8.36 -5.39
N ILE A 141 1.80 -9.27 -4.77
CA ILE A 141 2.12 -10.70 -4.76
C ILE A 141 2.05 -11.35 -6.15
N LEU A 142 1.13 -10.87 -7.00
CA LEU A 142 0.96 -11.43 -8.35
C LEU A 142 2.00 -10.89 -9.33
N VAL A 143 2.47 -9.66 -9.16
CA VAL A 143 3.64 -9.14 -9.92
C VAL A 143 4.88 -9.95 -9.56
N PHE A 144 5.07 -10.29 -8.27
CA PHE A 144 6.12 -11.21 -7.82
C PHE A 144 5.98 -12.60 -8.44
N MET A 145 4.76 -13.15 -8.44
CA MET A 145 4.47 -14.43 -9.10
C MET A 145 4.81 -14.39 -10.59
N LEU A 146 4.47 -13.31 -11.30
CA LEU A 146 4.78 -13.15 -12.73
C LEU A 146 6.28 -13.05 -13.01
N ALA A 147 7.06 -12.51 -12.08
CA ALA A 147 8.51 -12.44 -12.21
C ALA A 147 9.17 -13.84 -12.11
N ILE A 148 8.60 -14.73 -11.30
CA ILE A 148 9.14 -16.08 -11.04
C ILE A 148 8.51 -17.13 -11.97
N VAL A 149 7.17 -17.13 -12.11
CA VAL A 149 6.43 -18.14 -12.86
C VAL A 149 6.25 -17.64 -14.30
N ARG A 150 6.77 -18.41 -15.26
CA ARG A 150 6.52 -18.13 -16.69
C ARG A 150 5.05 -18.47 -17.01
N MET A 151 4.24 -17.44 -17.22
CA MET A 151 2.87 -17.54 -17.68
C MET A 151 2.78 -17.12 -19.16
N ASP A 152 1.81 -17.64 -19.88
CA ASP A 152 1.56 -17.23 -21.27
C ASP A 152 1.17 -15.75 -21.32
N GLY A 153 1.64 -15.02 -22.33
CA GLY A 153 1.60 -13.55 -22.40
C GLY A 153 0.20 -12.94 -22.20
N GLY A 154 -0.87 -13.63 -22.62
CA GLY A 154 -2.25 -13.16 -22.42
C GLY A 154 -2.70 -13.20 -20.94
N GLN A 155 -2.37 -14.26 -20.23
CA GLN A 155 -2.72 -14.42 -18.81
C GLN A 155 -1.93 -13.43 -17.94
N ALA A 156 -0.63 -13.28 -18.21
CA ALA A 156 0.24 -12.32 -17.52
C ALA A 156 -0.27 -10.87 -17.63
N ILE A 157 -0.77 -10.47 -18.81
CA ILE A 157 -1.31 -9.11 -19.03
C ILE A 157 -2.55 -8.86 -18.16
N HIS A 158 -3.46 -9.82 -18.06
CA HIS A 158 -4.69 -9.64 -17.27
C HIS A 158 -4.40 -9.52 -15.77
N LEU A 159 -3.48 -10.33 -15.24
CA LEU A 159 -3.07 -10.26 -13.84
C LEU A 159 -2.33 -8.95 -13.53
N LEU A 160 -1.38 -8.57 -14.38
CA LEU A 160 -0.62 -7.34 -14.16
C LEU A 160 -1.51 -6.08 -14.20
N ARG A 161 -2.46 -6.02 -15.15
CA ARG A 161 -3.41 -4.90 -15.23
C ARG A 161 -4.36 -4.84 -14.04
N ALA A 162 -4.67 -5.99 -13.45
CA ALA A 162 -5.54 -6.07 -12.27
C ALA A 162 -4.85 -5.63 -10.97
N GLU A 163 -3.52 -5.73 -10.90
CA GLU A 163 -2.73 -5.40 -9.71
C GLU A 163 -1.92 -4.10 -9.84
N SER A 164 -1.63 -3.66 -11.08
CA SER A 164 -0.82 -2.44 -11.29
C SER A 164 -1.63 -1.18 -11.08
N PRO A 165 -1.25 -0.34 -10.10
CA PRO A 165 -1.95 0.90 -9.81
C PRO A 165 -1.73 1.98 -10.90
N GLY A 166 -2.80 2.61 -11.34
CA GLY A 166 -2.76 3.79 -12.19
C GLY A 166 -3.53 3.69 -13.51
N PRO A 167 -3.78 4.82 -14.16
CA PRO A 167 -4.62 4.91 -15.36
C PRO A 167 -4.00 4.30 -16.63
N THR A 168 -2.68 4.07 -16.63
CA THR A 168 -1.97 3.48 -17.78
C THR A 168 -0.83 2.57 -17.32
N VAL A 169 -0.80 1.34 -17.84
CA VAL A 169 0.34 0.44 -17.67
C VAL A 169 1.35 0.74 -18.79
N SER A 170 2.43 1.43 -18.47
CA SER A 170 3.53 1.69 -19.43
C SER A 170 4.33 0.40 -19.62
N LYS A 171 4.46 -0.04 -20.88
CA LYS A 171 5.38 -1.14 -21.23
C LYS A 171 6.80 -0.60 -21.28
N MET A 172 7.67 -1.06 -20.40
CA MET A 172 9.09 -0.70 -20.39
C MET A 172 9.89 -1.52 -21.41
N VAL A 173 9.51 -2.78 -21.56
CA VAL A 173 10.12 -3.75 -22.48
C VAL A 173 9.04 -4.60 -23.15
N PRO A 174 9.36 -5.29 -24.27
CA PRO A 174 8.37 -6.05 -25.05
C PRO A 174 7.66 -7.16 -24.25
N ARG A 175 8.35 -7.77 -23.29
CA ARG A 175 7.79 -8.83 -22.44
C ARG A 175 7.40 -8.29 -21.06
N MET A 176 6.18 -8.56 -20.63
CA MET A 176 5.67 -8.10 -19.33
C MET A 176 6.44 -8.69 -18.14
N ALA A 177 6.87 -9.95 -18.23
CA ALA A 177 7.69 -10.58 -17.21
C ALA A 177 9.06 -9.88 -17.03
N ASP A 178 9.65 -9.37 -18.12
CA ASP A 178 10.91 -8.65 -18.04
C ASP A 178 10.72 -7.27 -17.39
N SER A 179 9.60 -6.60 -17.67
CA SER A 179 9.23 -5.35 -16.98
C SER A 179 9.07 -5.58 -15.46
N SER A 180 8.40 -6.65 -15.06
CA SER A 180 8.23 -7.01 -13.64
C SER A 180 9.58 -7.28 -12.96
N LYS A 181 10.50 -8.01 -13.61
CA LYS A 181 11.85 -8.28 -13.05
C LYS A 181 12.64 -7.00 -12.82
N ILE A 182 12.59 -6.05 -13.77
CA ILE A 182 13.29 -4.77 -13.62
C ILE A 182 12.72 -3.97 -12.45
N LEU A 183 11.39 -3.88 -12.34
CA LEU A 183 10.72 -3.19 -11.24
C LEU A 183 11.09 -3.81 -9.88
N TYR A 184 11.05 -5.15 -9.78
CA TYR A 184 11.50 -5.84 -8.57
C TYR A 184 12.98 -5.64 -8.27
N GLY A 185 13.82 -5.62 -9.29
CA GLY A 185 15.25 -5.34 -9.13
C GLY A 185 15.50 -3.96 -8.55
N ILE A 186 14.78 -2.92 -9.01
CA ILE A 186 14.86 -1.56 -8.48
C ILE A 186 14.34 -1.52 -7.03
N TYR A 187 13.19 -2.13 -6.77
CA TYR A 187 12.59 -2.21 -5.44
C TYR A 187 13.52 -2.88 -4.43
N PHE A 188 14.05 -4.04 -4.79
CA PHE A 188 15.02 -4.78 -3.97
C PHE A 188 16.31 -3.97 -3.75
N GLY A 189 16.85 -3.37 -4.80
CA GLY A 189 18.07 -2.56 -4.71
C GLY A 189 17.91 -1.34 -3.79
N LEU A 190 16.79 -0.63 -3.87
CA LEU A 190 16.48 0.48 -2.96
C LEU A 190 16.29 -0.01 -1.52
N THR A 191 15.65 -1.17 -1.32
CA THR A 191 15.48 -1.76 0.03
C THR A 191 16.85 -2.11 0.65
N VAL A 192 17.72 -2.78 -0.11
CA VAL A 192 19.07 -3.12 0.35
C VAL A 192 19.87 -1.86 0.66
N LEU A 193 19.79 -0.85 -0.19
CA LEU A 193 20.47 0.42 0.02
C LEU A 193 20.00 1.08 1.33
N GLN A 194 18.71 1.09 1.62
CA GLN A 194 18.16 1.63 2.87
C GLN A 194 18.66 0.85 4.09
N ILE A 195 18.67 -0.49 4.03
CA ILE A 195 19.21 -1.33 5.11
C ILE A 195 20.67 -0.96 5.39
N LEU A 196 21.49 -0.78 4.35
CA LEU A 196 22.89 -0.38 4.50
C LEU A 196 23.03 0.98 5.19
N PHE A 197 22.16 1.96 4.87
CA PHE A 197 22.13 3.26 5.56
C PHE A 197 21.74 3.12 7.04
N TYR A 198 20.76 2.28 7.38
CA TYR A 198 20.39 2.04 8.78
C TYR A 198 21.52 1.38 9.57
N LEU A 199 22.16 0.35 9.01
CA LEU A 199 23.32 -0.31 9.61
C LEU A 199 24.50 0.67 9.80
N ALA A 200 24.75 1.57 8.84
CA ALA A 200 25.74 2.62 8.95
C ALA A 200 25.40 3.64 10.06
N GLY A 201 24.11 3.82 10.36
CA GLY A 201 23.62 4.60 11.51
C GLY A 201 23.69 3.89 12.85
N GLY A 202 24.16 2.63 12.90
CA GLY A 202 24.30 1.84 14.12
C GLY A 202 23.03 1.12 14.56
N GLU A 203 22.00 1.04 13.71
CA GLU A 203 20.76 0.32 14.04
C GLU A 203 20.99 -1.20 14.02
N PRO A 204 20.36 -1.97 14.93
CA PRO A 204 20.39 -3.42 14.92
C PRO A 204 19.89 -3.99 13.58
N LEU A 205 20.41 -5.16 13.17
CA LEU A 205 20.05 -5.79 11.90
C LEU A 205 18.54 -6.06 11.78
N LEU A 206 17.90 -6.56 12.84
CA LEU A 206 16.47 -6.85 12.84
C LEU A 206 15.65 -5.56 12.66
N ASP A 207 15.98 -4.50 13.41
CA ASP A 207 15.33 -3.19 13.31
C ASP A 207 15.53 -2.62 11.90
N SER A 208 16.74 -2.70 11.37
CA SER A 208 17.08 -2.24 10.02
C SER A 208 16.26 -2.95 8.94
N LEU A 209 16.11 -4.29 9.05
CA LEU A 209 15.30 -5.08 8.12
C LEU A 209 13.80 -4.71 8.22
N CYS A 210 13.25 -4.72 9.43
CA CYS A 210 11.83 -4.47 9.65
C CYS A 210 11.42 -3.04 9.22
N ASN A 211 12.20 -2.04 9.60
CA ASN A 211 11.96 -0.64 9.24
C ASN A 211 12.13 -0.41 7.72
N ALA A 212 13.12 -1.05 7.09
CA ALA A 212 13.30 -0.97 5.64
C ALA A 212 12.13 -1.65 4.90
N PHE A 213 11.61 -2.76 5.37
CA PHE A 213 10.44 -3.43 4.78
C PHE A 213 9.18 -2.58 4.90
N GLY A 214 8.95 -1.96 6.06
CA GLY A 214 7.84 -1.05 6.28
C GLY A 214 7.94 0.19 5.38
N THR A 215 9.14 0.76 5.23
CA THR A 215 9.37 1.92 4.34
C THR A 215 9.22 1.54 2.87
N ALA A 216 9.85 0.46 2.43
CA ALA A 216 9.84 0.03 1.03
C ALA A 216 8.42 -0.35 0.56
N GLY A 217 7.69 -1.08 1.40
CA GLY A 217 6.28 -1.38 1.15
C GLY A 217 5.36 -0.18 1.28
N THR A 218 5.84 0.94 1.85
CA THR A 218 5.01 2.09 2.26
C THR A 218 3.87 1.66 3.19
N GLY A 219 4.19 0.84 4.21
CA GLY A 219 3.18 0.18 5.02
C GLY A 219 3.09 0.63 6.47
N GLY A 220 4.19 1.12 7.08
CA GLY A 220 4.17 1.80 8.37
C GLY A 220 4.09 0.94 9.64
N PHE A 221 4.13 -0.38 9.55
CA PHE A 221 4.30 -1.18 10.76
C PHE A 221 5.67 -0.94 11.38
N ALA A 222 5.66 -0.31 12.54
CA ALA A 222 6.84 -0.16 13.38
C ALA A 222 7.01 -1.38 14.30
N ILE A 223 8.23 -1.56 14.79
CA ILE A 223 8.58 -2.57 15.80
C ILE A 223 8.64 -1.97 17.20
N ARG A 224 8.46 -0.65 17.34
CA ARG A 224 8.36 0.09 18.60
C ARG A 224 7.00 0.74 18.72
N ASN A 225 6.53 0.88 19.95
CA ASN A 225 5.23 1.49 20.24
C ASN A 225 5.17 2.96 19.86
N ASP A 226 6.28 3.67 19.95
CA ASP A 226 6.44 5.08 19.60
C ASP A 226 6.85 5.31 18.12
N SER A 227 6.76 4.27 17.30
CA SER A 227 7.12 4.29 15.88
C SER A 227 8.58 4.73 15.66
N PHE A 228 8.83 5.93 15.15
CA PHE A 228 10.19 6.46 14.91
C PHE A 228 10.62 7.54 15.92
N ALA A 229 9.84 7.85 16.96
CA ALA A 229 10.15 8.94 17.88
C ALA A 229 11.46 8.71 18.65
N SER A 230 11.74 7.46 19.09
CA SER A 230 12.96 7.10 19.84
C SER A 230 14.19 6.80 18.97
N TYR A 231 14.05 6.77 17.64
CA TYR A 231 15.21 6.58 16.75
C TYR A 231 16.01 7.88 16.57
N SER A 232 17.28 7.73 16.20
CA SER A 232 18.16 8.89 15.97
C SER A 232 17.67 9.80 14.85
N ALA A 233 18.00 11.08 14.89
CA ALA A 233 17.68 12.04 13.82
C ALA A 233 18.25 11.61 12.46
N TYR A 234 19.37 10.88 12.45
CA TYR A 234 19.94 10.27 11.25
C TYR A 234 18.99 9.24 10.66
N THR A 235 18.56 8.26 11.47
CA THR A 235 17.62 7.19 11.06
C THR A 235 16.29 7.77 10.58
N GLN A 236 15.75 8.78 11.28
CA GLN A 236 14.55 9.51 10.87
C GLN A 236 14.74 10.21 9.52
N THR A 237 15.89 10.85 9.29
CA THR A 237 16.19 11.53 8.00
C THR A 237 16.32 10.51 6.86
N VAL A 238 17.04 9.42 7.08
CA VAL A 238 17.13 8.32 6.09
C VAL A 238 15.74 7.81 5.74
N THR A 239 14.90 7.56 6.75
CA THR A 239 13.51 7.10 6.54
C THR A 239 12.70 8.11 5.72
N THR A 240 12.78 9.41 6.05
CA THR A 240 12.10 10.49 5.31
C THR A 240 12.44 10.47 3.82
N VAL A 241 13.73 10.39 3.51
CA VAL A 241 14.21 10.36 2.11
C VAL A 241 13.74 9.10 1.40
N PHE A 242 13.86 7.93 2.02
CA PHE A 242 13.46 6.68 1.39
C PHE A 242 11.94 6.53 1.26
N MET A 243 11.13 7.01 2.21
CA MET A 243 9.68 7.12 2.02
C MET A 243 9.35 7.92 0.76
N ALA A 244 9.93 9.13 0.61
CA ALA A 244 9.72 9.95 -0.57
C ALA A 244 10.17 9.24 -1.86
N LEU A 245 11.29 8.50 -1.85
CA LEU A 245 11.77 7.73 -2.99
C LEU A 245 10.82 6.59 -3.35
N PHE A 246 10.34 5.78 -2.41
CA PHE A 246 9.40 4.69 -2.70
C PHE A 246 8.02 5.18 -3.18
N GLY A 247 7.65 6.43 -2.87
CA GLY A 247 6.45 7.08 -3.40
C GLY A 247 6.57 7.58 -4.85
N VAL A 248 7.76 7.57 -5.45
CA VAL A 248 7.98 7.92 -6.86
C VAL A 248 7.60 6.75 -7.78
N ASN A 249 7.07 7.07 -8.96
CA ASN A 249 6.82 6.08 -10.00
C ASN A 249 8.10 5.33 -10.40
N PHE A 250 8.11 3.99 -10.24
CA PHE A 250 9.29 3.16 -10.51
C PHE A 250 9.79 3.23 -11.96
N SER A 251 8.95 3.61 -12.92
CA SER A 251 9.37 3.86 -14.29
C SER A 251 10.41 4.98 -14.42
N ILE A 252 10.40 5.93 -13.48
CA ILE A 252 11.37 7.05 -13.45
C ILE A 252 12.77 6.51 -13.13
N TYR A 253 12.89 5.60 -12.18
CA TYR A 253 14.18 4.95 -11.89
C TYR A 253 14.72 4.17 -13.08
N PHE A 254 13.85 3.50 -13.84
CA PHE A 254 14.23 2.85 -15.08
C PHE A 254 14.81 3.86 -16.10
N PHE A 255 14.19 5.04 -16.25
CA PHE A 255 14.73 6.09 -17.11
C PHE A 255 16.07 6.63 -16.61
N LEU A 256 16.23 6.82 -15.30
CA LEU A 256 17.49 7.27 -14.69
C LEU A 256 18.61 6.26 -14.90
N LEU A 257 18.37 4.96 -14.70
CA LEU A 257 19.34 3.88 -14.93
C LEU A 257 19.79 3.82 -16.40
N HIS A 258 18.90 4.18 -17.36
CA HIS A 258 19.21 4.23 -18.78
C HIS A 258 19.71 5.61 -19.24
N ARG A 259 20.06 6.50 -18.30
CA ARG A 259 20.57 7.88 -18.55
C ARG A 259 19.61 8.77 -19.36
N LYS A 260 18.29 8.48 -19.32
CA LYS A 260 17.24 9.29 -19.97
C LYS A 260 16.71 10.36 -19.02
N PHE A 261 17.58 11.23 -18.54
CA PHE A 261 17.26 12.24 -17.53
C PHE A 261 16.16 13.20 -17.99
N ASP A 262 16.14 13.55 -19.29
CA ASP A 262 15.11 14.43 -19.87
C ASP A 262 13.68 13.89 -19.68
N LEU A 263 13.49 12.58 -19.83
CA LEU A 263 12.19 11.94 -19.66
C LEU A 263 11.76 11.93 -18.18
N ALA A 264 12.72 11.71 -17.28
CA ALA A 264 12.46 11.76 -15.84
C ALA A 264 12.06 13.18 -15.41
N TRP A 265 12.81 14.20 -15.81
CA TRP A 265 12.56 15.58 -15.39
C TRP A 265 11.31 16.20 -16.03
N LYS A 266 10.96 15.84 -17.26
CA LYS A 266 9.75 16.29 -17.94
C LYS A 266 8.48 15.60 -17.47
N ASN A 267 8.57 14.56 -16.60
CA ASN A 267 7.41 13.86 -16.10
C ASN A 267 6.55 14.79 -15.22
N THR A 268 5.30 14.97 -15.63
CA THR A 268 4.34 15.87 -14.97
C THR A 268 4.01 15.39 -13.56
N GLU A 269 3.81 14.07 -13.37
CA GLU A 269 3.45 13.49 -12.09
C GLU A 269 4.56 13.69 -11.06
N LEU A 270 5.84 13.44 -11.43
CA LEU A 270 6.99 13.66 -10.55
C LEU A 270 7.07 15.10 -10.08
N ARG A 271 6.91 16.07 -10.99
CA ARG A 271 6.95 17.49 -10.64
C ARG A 271 5.84 17.88 -9.67
N TRP A 272 4.61 17.40 -9.90
CA TRP A 272 3.50 17.65 -8.99
C TRP A 272 3.74 16.99 -7.62
N TYR A 273 4.19 15.74 -7.60
CA TYR A 273 4.50 15.01 -6.38
C TYR A 273 5.53 15.72 -5.52
N VAL A 274 6.67 16.12 -6.09
CA VAL A 274 7.73 16.84 -5.39
C VAL A 274 7.23 18.23 -4.92
N SER A 275 6.47 18.94 -5.77
CA SER A 275 5.91 20.25 -5.40
C SER A 275 4.91 20.17 -4.25
N ILE A 276 4.08 19.11 -4.19
CA ILE A 276 3.15 18.88 -3.08
C ILE A 276 3.93 18.61 -1.80
N ILE A 277 4.94 17.71 -1.83
CA ILE A 277 5.77 17.43 -0.65
C ILE A 277 6.42 18.71 -0.13
N LEU A 278 7.14 19.44 -0.98
CA LEU A 278 7.86 20.62 -0.56
C LEU A 278 6.92 21.73 -0.06
N GLY A 279 5.82 21.98 -0.78
CA GLY A 279 4.82 22.97 -0.41
C GLY A 279 4.13 22.64 0.91
N SER A 280 3.68 21.42 1.09
CA SER A 280 3.03 20.97 2.34
C SER A 280 4.01 20.98 3.52
N THR A 281 5.25 20.53 3.31
CA THR A 281 6.29 20.58 4.35
C THR A 281 6.54 22.02 4.80
N LEU A 282 6.69 22.95 3.87
CA LEU A 282 6.92 24.35 4.23
C LEU A 282 5.73 24.97 4.96
N LEU A 283 4.50 24.74 4.49
CA LEU A 283 3.29 25.27 5.12
C LEU A 283 3.12 24.73 6.55
N ILE A 284 3.32 23.43 6.75
CA ILE A 284 3.24 22.79 8.06
C ILE A 284 4.37 23.31 8.96
N THR A 285 5.62 23.37 8.48
CA THR A 285 6.75 23.92 9.24
C THR A 285 6.45 25.30 9.80
N CYS A 286 5.98 26.23 8.95
CA CYS A 286 5.62 27.58 9.38
C CYS A 286 4.48 27.59 10.43
N ASN A 287 3.54 26.64 10.32
CA ASN A 287 2.39 26.58 11.22
C ASN A 287 2.73 25.98 12.59
N ILE A 288 3.58 24.92 12.63
CA ILE A 288 3.95 24.24 13.89
C ILE A 288 5.15 24.89 14.61
N MET A 289 5.89 25.79 13.94
CA MET A 289 7.09 26.41 14.51
C MET A 289 6.84 27.08 15.87
N LYS A 290 5.66 27.70 16.06
CA LYS A 290 5.28 28.29 17.35
C LYS A 290 5.10 27.25 18.45
N LEU A 291 4.65 26.05 18.11
CA LEU A 291 4.46 24.94 19.04
C LEU A 291 5.80 24.45 19.61
N TYR A 292 6.85 24.53 18.80
CA TYR A 292 8.21 24.09 19.14
C TYR A 292 9.16 25.27 19.47
N GLY A 293 8.64 26.33 20.12
CA GLY A 293 9.46 27.45 20.63
C GLY A 293 10.17 28.28 19.59
N GLY A 294 9.74 28.23 18.33
CA GLY A 294 10.35 28.95 17.22
C GLY A 294 11.51 28.23 16.54
N ASP A 295 11.79 26.97 16.90
CA ASP A 295 12.84 26.18 16.26
C ASP A 295 12.40 25.74 14.86
N PHE A 296 12.94 26.40 13.85
CA PHE A 296 12.69 26.10 12.44
C PHE A 296 13.26 24.73 12.04
N GLY A 297 14.46 24.38 12.53
CA GLY A 297 15.13 23.12 12.19
C GLY A 297 14.37 21.91 12.67
N TYR A 298 13.95 21.93 13.94
CA TYR A 298 13.13 20.89 14.55
C TYR A 298 11.78 20.76 13.83
N SER A 299 11.09 21.89 13.63
CA SER A 299 9.80 21.92 12.94
C SER A 299 9.89 21.41 11.50
N LEU A 300 10.94 21.76 10.75
CA LEU A 300 11.17 21.29 9.39
C LEU A 300 11.41 19.77 9.35
N HIS A 301 12.20 19.25 10.29
CA HIS A 301 12.52 17.83 10.37
C HIS A 301 11.24 16.99 10.55
N HIS A 302 10.43 17.32 11.55
CA HIS A 302 9.21 16.56 11.86
C HIS A 302 8.10 16.81 10.83
N ALA A 303 7.99 18.02 10.26
CA ALA A 303 7.07 18.28 9.16
C ALA A 303 7.43 17.48 7.91
N ALA A 304 8.73 17.45 7.51
CA ALA A 304 9.18 16.70 6.35
C ALA A 304 8.97 15.19 6.51
N PHE A 305 9.25 14.66 7.70
CA PHE A 305 8.99 13.25 8.02
C PHE A 305 7.50 12.92 7.90
N THR A 306 6.64 13.67 8.58
CA THR A 306 5.19 13.41 8.61
C THR A 306 4.54 13.61 7.23
N VAL A 307 4.91 14.66 6.49
CA VAL A 307 4.42 14.89 5.11
C VAL A 307 4.85 13.73 4.20
N SER A 308 6.13 13.31 4.25
CA SER A 308 6.61 12.18 3.46
C SER A 308 5.88 10.90 3.85
N SER A 309 5.68 10.63 5.13
CA SER A 309 4.96 9.49 5.65
C SER A 309 3.51 9.44 5.17
N VAL A 310 2.78 10.55 5.25
CA VAL A 310 1.35 10.59 4.93
C VAL A 310 1.11 10.56 3.42
N ILE A 311 1.85 11.34 2.61
CA ILE A 311 1.62 11.38 1.16
C ILE A 311 2.03 10.09 0.47
N THR A 312 3.07 9.42 0.98
CA THR A 312 3.50 8.11 0.46
C THR A 312 2.65 6.96 1.00
N THR A 313 1.72 7.28 1.89
CA THR A 313 0.88 6.31 2.59
C THR A 313 1.69 5.30 3.41
N THR A 314 2.84 5.72 3.96
CA THR A 314 3.67 4.87 4.79
C THR A 314 3.14 4.78 6.22
N GLY A 315 2.78 5.90 6.85
CA GLY A 315 2.14 5.91 8.17
C GLY A 315 3.09 5.89 9.37
N PHE A 316 4.41 5.96 9.20
CA PHE A 316 5.34 6.15 10.32
C PHE A 316 5.19 7.53 10.95
N GLY A 317 5.46 7.65 12.26
CA GLY A 317 5.43 8.91 13.00
C GLY A 317 6.69 9.12 13.83
N THR A 318 7.14 10.38 13.92
CA THR A 318 8.19 10.83 14.85
C THR A 318 7.61 11.71 15.95
N GLU A 319 6.42 12.24 15.75
CA GLU A 319 5.68 13.09 16.65
C GLU A 319 4.19 12.76 16.59
N ASN A 320 3.47 13.11 17.67
CA ASN A 320 2.02 12.99 17.65
C ASN A 320 1.39 14.20 16.92
N PHE A 321 1.23 14.07 15.60
CA PHE A 321 0.66 15.13 14.77
C PHE A 321 -0.84 15.41 15.06
N ASP A 322 -1.50 14.59 15.86
CA ASP A 322 -2.87 14.89 16.32
C ASP A 322 -2.92 16.10 17.26
N LEU A 323 -1.78 16.42 17.90
CA LEU A 323 -1.60 17.63 18.73
C LEU A 323 -1.22 18.87 17.93
N TRP A 324 -1.00 18.75 16.62
CA TRP A 324 -0.65 19.88 15.78
C TRP A 324 -1.85 20.81 15.54
N PRO A 325 -1.62 22.10 15.21
CA PRO A 325 -2.68 23.05 14.88
C PRO A 325 -3.59 22.51 13.74
N GLU A 326 -4.86 22.86 13.80
CA GLU A 326 -5.89 22.34 12.88
C GLU A 326 -5.53 22.52 11.40
N PHE A 327 -4.91 23.64 11.02
CA PHE A 327 -4.45 23.85 9.66
C PHE A 327 -3.49 22.76 9.17
N SER A 328 -2.52 22.37 10.00
CA SER A 328 -1.58 21.28 9.67
C SER A 328 -2.29 19.94 9.57
N ARG A 329 -3.23 19.63 10.48
CA ARG A 329 -4.03 18.40 10.47
C ARG A 329 -4.89 18.28 9.20
N VAL A 330 -5.53 19.38 8.78
CA VAL A 330 -6.31 19.42 7.53
C VAL A 330 -5.42 19.19 6.32
N ILE A 331 -4.22 19.77 6.25
CA ILE A 331 -3.26 19.48 5.17
C ILE A 331 -2.93 17.98 5.14
N LEU A 332 -2.66 17.35 6.29
CA LEU A 332 -2.37 15.93 6.36
C LEU A 332 -3.54 15.08 5.85
N VAL A 333 -4.78 15.40 6.23
CA VAL A 333 -5.98 14.69 5.72
C VAL A 333 -6.11 14.85 4.20
N LEU A 334 -5.82 16.01 3.64
CA LEU A 334 -5.82 16.20 2.18
C LEU A 334 -4.71 15.38 1.51
N LEU A 335 -3.53 15.27 2.12
CA LEU A 335 -2.44 14.42 1.62
C LEU A 335 -2.80 12.93 1.68
N MET A 336 -3.55 12.49 2.71
CA MET A 336 -4.09 11.11 2.80
C MET A 336 -4.92 10.75 1.55
N ILE A 337 -5.73 11.69 1.06
CA ILE A 337 -6.58 11.47 -0.12
C ILE A 337 -5.74 11.48 -1.40
N VAL A 338 -4.80 12.42 -1.54
CA VAL A 338 -3.96 12.57 -2.75
C VAL A 338 -3.11 11.33 -3.00
N GLY A 339 -2.40 10.88 -1.96
CA GLY A 339 -1.52 9.71 -2.03
C GLY A 339 -0.26 9.91 -2.87
N ALA A 340 0.42 8.80 -3.20
CA ALA A 340 1.68 8.78 -3.94
C ALA A 340 1.51 8.79 -5.47
N SER A 341 2.63 8.63 -6.20
CA SER A 341 2.60 8.51 -7.66
C SER A 341 2.03 7.18 -8.13
N ALA A 342 1.40 7.15 -9.29
CA ALA A 342 1.00 5.91 -9.93
C ALA A 342 2.24 5.06 -10.29
N GLY A 343 2.14 3.73 -10.11
CA GLY A 343 3.29 2.85 -10.32
C GLY A 343 4.40 2.99 -9.27
N SER A 344 4.06 3.49 -8.07
CA SER A 344 4.83 3.39 -6.82
C SER A 344 4.21 2.34 -5.90
N THR A 345 4.81 2.12 -4.73
CA THR A 345 4.27 1.23 -3.70
C THR A 345 3.12 1.85 -2.90
N GLY A 346 3.00 3.19 -2.88
CA GLY A 346 2.01 3.91 -2.09
C GLY A 346 0.55 3.70 -2.51
N GLY A 347 -0.37 3.98 -1.60
CA GLY A 347 -1.83 3.95 -1.78
C GLY A 347 -2.43 5.29 -2.22
N GLY A 348 -3.69 5.54 -1.86
CA GLY A 348 -4.43 6.77 -2.15
C GLY A 348 -4.94 6.90 -3.59
N LEU A 349 -5.54 8.07 -3.91
CA LEU A 349 -6.12 8.36 -5.23
C LEU A 349 -5.09 8.40 -6.35
N LYS A 350 -3.83 8.66 -6.05
CA LYS A 350 -2.66 8.88 -6.91
C LYS A 350 -2.60 10.28 -7.53
N VAL A 351 -1.40 10.86 -7.48
CA VAL A 351 -1.11 12.21 -8.03
C VAL A 351 -1.52 12.33 -9.49
N SER A 352 -1.30 11.29 -10.33
CA SER A 352 -1.67 11.31 -11.75
C SER A 352 -3.17 11.53 -11.97
N ARG A 353 -4.04 10.87 -11.16
CA ARG A 353 -5.50 11.05 -11.26
C ARG A 353 -5.91 12.44 -10.81
N VAL A 354 -5.32 12.95 -9.73
CA VAL A 354 -5.58 14.32 -9.26
C VAL A 354 -5.22 15.35 -10.35
N VAL A 355 -4.08 15.20 -11.00
CA VAL A 355 -3.66 16.07 -12.11
C VAL A 355 -4.63 16.01 -13.28
N ILE A 356 -5.08 14.80 -13.67
CA ILE A 356 -6.07 14.62 -14.76
C ILE A 356 -7.39 15.30 -14.39
N LEU A 357 -7.92 15.08 -13.18
CA LEU A 357 -9.18 15.69 -12.70
C LEU A 357 -9.09 17.22 -12.67
N MET A 358 -8.00 17.78 -12.14
CA MET A 358 -7.79 19.24 -12.13
C MET A 358 -7.73 19.83 -13.54
N ARG A 359 -7.05 19.15 -14.47
CA ARG A 359 -6.98 19.60 -15.88
C ARG A 359 -8.33 19.45 -16.59
N ALA A 360 -9.09 18.39 -16.30
CA ALA A 360 -10.44 18.19 -16.81
C ALA A 360 -11.38 19.30 -16.33
N ALA A 361 -11.41 19.57 -15.03
CA ALA A 361 -12.21 20.66 -14.46
C ALA A 361 -11.83 22.02 -15.06
N LYS A 362 -10.52 22.30 -15.21
CA LYS A 362 -10.06 23.54 -15.86
C LYS A 362 -10.44 23.63 -17.34
N ALA A 363 -10.49 22.49 -18.05
CA ALA A 363 -10.90 22.45 -19.44
C ALA A 363 -12.40 22.76 -19.58
N GLU A 364 -13.26 22.17 -18.71
CA GLU A 364 -14.70 22.43 -18.69
C GLU A 364 -15.02 23.90 -18.34
N LEU A 365 -14.37 24.46 -17.32
CA LEU A 365 -14.54 25.87 -16.98
C LEU A 365 -14.16 26.81 -18.15
N ARG A 366 -13.08 26.50 -18.87
CA ARG A 366 -12.69 27.27 -20.05
C ARG A 366 -13.67 27.12 -21.20
N LYS A 367 -14.26 25.94 -21.39
CA LYS A 367 -15.27 25.71 -22.41
C LYS A 367 -16.54 26.57 -22.17
N ILE A 368 -16.91 26.77 -20.89
CA ILE A 368 -18.01 27.68 -20.52
C ILE A 368 -17.67 29.12 -20.94
N LEU A 369 -16.42 29.57 -20.71
CA LEU A 369 -15.97 30.90 -21.05
C LEU A 369 -15.74 31.12 -22.56
N HIS A 370 -15.30 30.07 -23.26
CA HIS A 370 -14.95 30.10 -24.67
C HIS A 370 -15.48 28.83 -25.37
N PRO A 371 -16.81 28.81 -25.72
CA PRO A 371 -17.48 27.60 -26.21
C PRO A 371 -16.91 26.99 -27.51
N HIS A 372 -16.31 27.82 -28.34
CA HIS A 372 -15.70 27.38 -29.63
C HIS A 372 -14.26 26.86 -29.51
N THR A 373 -13.68 26.85 -28.29
CA THR A 373 -12.31 26.41 -28.08
C THR A 373 -12.26 24.93 -27.74
N VAL A 374 -11.74 24.10 -28.64
CA VAL A 374 -11.45 22.69 -28.34
C VAL A 374 -10.06 22.59 -27.73
N LYS A 375 -9.98 22.32 -26.43
CA LYS A 375 -8.70 22.14 -25.77
C LYS A 375 -8.52 20.68 -25.36
N VAL A 376 -7.47 20.04 -25.90
CA VAL A 376 -7.09 18.67 -25.56
C VAL A 376 -6.36 18.68 -24.20
N ILE A 377 -6.78 17.81 -23.30
CA ILE A 377 -6.08 17.58 -22.02
C ILE A 377 -4.79 16.82 -22.33
N THR A 378 -3.65 17.35 -21.90
CA THR A 378 -2.34 16.73 -22.16
C THR A 378 -1.65 16.36 -20.85
N VAL A 379 -0.97 15.21 -20.76
CA VAL A 379 -0.07 14.80 -19.67
C VAL A 379 1.24 14.35 -20.31
N ASP A 380 2.37 14.81 -19.77
CA ASP A 380 3.72 14.59 -20.33
C ASP A 380 3.84 15.02 -21.81
N GLY A 381 3.15 16.08 -22.18
CA GLY A 381 3.10 16.57 -23.57
C GLY A 381 2.26 15.72 -24.53
N LYS A 382 1.63 14.65 -24.06
CA LYS A 382 0.77 13.75 -24.86
C LYS A 382 -0.70 13.99 -24.58
N PRO A 383 -1.58 13.90 -25.59
CA PRO A 383 -3.02 14.00 -25.40
C PRO A 383 -3.55 12.82 -24.58
N VAL A 384 -4.41 13.13 -23.61
CA VAL A 384 -5.15 12.13 -22.83
C VAL A 384 -6.48 11.86 -23.54
N SER A 385 -6.79 10.58 -23.78
CA SER A 385 -8.05 10.21 -24.44
C SER A 385 -9.27 10.55 -23.55
N GLY A 386 -10.38 10.92 -24.16
CA GLY A 386 -11.64 11.18 -23.46
C GLY A 386 -12.14 9.95 -22.66
N GLU A 387 -11.79 8.75 -23.10
CA GLU A 387 -12.07 7.50 -22.38
C GLU A 387 -11.29 7.43 -21.06
N THR A 388 -9.99 7.77 -21.06
CA THR A 388 -9.17 7.84 -19.84
C THR A 388 -9.73 8.87 -18.87
N VAL A 389 -10.11 10.06 -19.33
CA VAL A 389 -10.71 11.10 -18.48
C VAL A 389 -12.00 10.60 -17.84
N ARG A 390 -12.90 9.97 -18.61
CA ARG A 390 -14.14 9.38 -18.09
C ARG A 390 -13.86 8.28 -17.06
N ALA A 391 -12.91 7.38 -17.34
CA ALA A 391 -12.53 6.32 -16.42
C ALA A 391 -12.03 6.87 -15.08
N VAL A 392 -11.19 7.92 -15.11
CA VAL A 392 -10.69 8.57 -13.89
C VAL A 392 -11.82 9.27 -13.12
N SER A 393 -12.74 9.95 -13.83
CA SER A 393 -13.90 10.57 -13.19
C SER A 393 -14.86 9.54 -12.56
N THR A 394 -15.12 8.44 -13.25
CA THR A 394 -15.92 7.33 -12.70
C THR A 394 -15.26 6.71 -11.48
N TYR A 395 -13.93 6.49 -11.53
CA TYR A 395 -13.18 6.01 -10.38
C TYR A 395 -13.33 6.93 -9.17
N PHE A 396 -13.20 8.25 -9.37
CA PHE A 396 -13.33 9.24 -8.30
C PHE A 396 -14.76 9.25 -7.69
N ILE A 397 -15.79 9.15 -8.53
CA ILE A 397 -17.18 9.06 -8.04
C ILE A 397 -17.38 7.81 -7.19
N LEU A 398 -16.90 6.64 -7.66
CA LEU A 398 -16.99 5.38 -6.90
C LEU A 398 -16.19 5.47 -5.61
N TYR A 399 -15.01 6.06 -5.65
CA TYR A 399 -14.17 6.29 -4.47
C TYR A 399 -14.92 7.08 -3.39
N VAL A 400 -15.54 8.22 -3.75
CA VAL A 400 -16.29 9.05 -2.81
C VAL A 400 -17.53 8.32 -2.27
N LEU A 401 -18.28 7.64 -3.14
CA LEU A 401 -19.47 6.89 -2.71
C LEU A 401 -19.13 5.75 -1.74
N ILE A 402 -18.09 4.96 -2.04
CA ILE A 402 -17.67 3.84 -1.17
C ILE A 402 -17.18 4.41 0.17
N ALA A 403 -16.32 5.42 0.15
CA ALA A 403 -15.84 6.07 1.37
C ALA A 403 -17.00 6.59 2.24
N ALA A 404 -18.01 7.24 1.64
CA ALA A 404 -19.17 7.73 2.36
C ALA A 404 -20.00 6.59 2.98
N VAL A 405 -20.18 5.48 2.26
CA VAL A 405 -20.87 4.29 2.79
C VAL A 405 -20.06 3.66 3.93
N SER A 406 -18.73 3.53 3.80
CA SER A 406 -17.87 3.00 4.87
C SER A 406 -17.92 3.88 6.11
N VAL A 407 -17.84 5.21 5.97
CA VAL A 407 -18.00 6.14 7.11
C VAL A 407 -19.35 5.95 7.79
N LEU A 408 -20.44 5.83 7.02
CA LEU A 408 -21.76 5.58 7.59
C LEU A 408 -21.85 4.26 8.36
N LEU A 409 -21.24 3.19 7.83
CA LEU A 409 -21.26 1.88 8.50
C LEU A 409 -20.37 1.86 9.74
N VAL A 410 -19.17 2.46 9.69
CA VAL A 410 -18.27 2.53 10.85
C VAL A 410 -18.83 3.46 11.95
N SER A 411 -19.62 4.48 11.59
CA SER A 411 -20.25 5.38 12.56
C SER A 411 -21.25 4.69 13.49
N LEU A 412 -21.69 3.46 13.16
CA LEU A 412 -22.55 2.65 14.04
C LEU A 412 -21.88 2.30 15.38
N ASP A 413 -20.56 2.33 15.46
CA ASP A 413 -19.82 2.12 16.71
C ASP A 413 -19.92 3.32 17.69
N GLY A 414 -20.43 4.47 17.24
CA GLY A 414 -20.72 5.63 18.11
C GLY A 414 -19.53 6.48 18.52
N TYR A 415 -18.39 6.35 17.83
CA TYR A 415 -17.21 7.21 18.06
C TYR A 415 -17.38 8.60 17.41
N ASP A 416 -16.52 9.55 17.83
CA ASP A 416 -16.52 10.91 17.29
C ASP A 416 -16.27 10.95 15.78
N GLY A 417 -16.75 12.01 15.13
CA GLY A 417 -16.66 12.14 13.67
C GLY A 417 -15.23 12.19 13.14
N SER A 418 -14.27 12.75 13.92
CA SER A 418 -12.86 12.78 13.55
C SER A 418 -12.26 11.37 13.51
N THR A 419 -12.47 10.57 14.56
CA THR A 419 -12.05 9.17 14.63
C THR A 419 -12.67 8.36 13.49
N THR A 420 -13.99 8.42 13.31
CA THR A 420 -14.71 7.63 12.32
C THR A 420 -14.27 7.97 10.89
N LEU A 421 -14.24 9.27 10.54
CA LEU A 421 -13.85 9.72 9.21
C LEU A 421 -12.40 9.35 8.89
N THR A 422 -11.48 9.64 9.83
CA THR A 422 -10.06 9.43 9.55
C THR A 422 -9.65 7.96 9.65
N ALA A 423 -10.34 7.12 10.43
CA ALA A 423 -10.16 5.67 10.40
C ALA A 423 -10.48 5.10 9.01
N VAL A 424 -11.64 5.48 8.42
CA VAL A 424 -11.98 5.08 7.06
C VAL A 424 -10.99 5.64 6.04
N MET A 425 -10.62 6.93 6.15
CA MET A 425 -9.65 7.52 5.22
C MET A 425 -8.28 6.84 5.32
N ALA A 426 -7.80 6.52 6.52
CA ALA A 426 -6.54 5.84 6.74
C ALA A 426 -6.54 4.42 6.15
N THR A 427 -7.60 3.64 6.36
CA THR A 427 -7.71 2.26 5.86
C THR A 427 -7.98 2.23 4.36
N PHE A 428 -8.88 3.07 3.85
CA PHE A 428 -9.23 3.11 2.42
C PHE A 428 -8.10 3.66 1.52
N ASN A 429 -7.22 4.52 2.06
CA ASN A 429 -6.04 5.00 1.35
C ASN A 429 -4.75 4.23 1.69
N ASN A 430 -4.83 3.20 2.54
CA ASN A 430 -3.71 2.36 2.98
C ASN A 430 -2.57 3.18 3.61
N ILE A 431 -2.85 3.98 4.67
CA ILE A 431 -1.89 4.91 5.30
C ILE A 431 -1.47 4.47 6.70
N GLY A 432 -2.38 3.83 7.45
CA GLY A 432 -2.17 3.42 8.84
C GLY A 432 -2.84 4.34 9.86
N PRO A 433 -2.16 5.38 10.35
CA PRO A 433 -2.75 6.27 11.35
C PRO A 433 -3.76 7.24 10.75
N GLY A 434 -4.83 7.52 11.51
CA GLY A 434 -5.78 8.59 11.29
C GLY A 434 -5.53 9.79 12.21
N LEU A 435 -6.60 10.30 12.84
CA LEU A 435 -6.61 11.33 13.88
C LEU A 435 -7.42 10.84 15.08
N SER A 436 -7.35 11.54 16.19
CA SER A 436 -8.01 11.20 17.45
C SER A 436 -7.63 9.79 17.94
N LEU A 437 -8.61 8.91 18.26
CA LEU A 437 -8.33 7.56 18.78
C LEU A 437 -7.51 6.68 17.82
N CYS A 438 -7.59 6.92 16.50
CA CYS A 438 -6.79 6.25 15.48
C CYS A 438 -5.52 7.01 15.10
N GLY A 439 -5.15 8.05 15.86
CA GLY A 439 -3.96 8.86 15.63
C GLY A 439 -2.65 8.08 15.75
N PRO A 440 -1.50 8.74 15.57
CA PRO A 440 -0.19 8.09 15.56
C PRO A 440 0.19 7.41 16.89
N ALA A 441 -0.43 7.80 18.00
CA ALA A 441 -0.29 7.16 19.31
C ALA A 441 -1.43 6.18 19.64
N GLY A 442 -2.41 6.01 18.74
CA GLY A 442 -3.58 5.16 18.92
C GLY A 442 -3.47 3.82 18.17
N ASN A 443 -4.54 3.04 18.25
CA ASN A 443 -4.67 1.77 17.52
C ASN A 443 -6.14 1.53 17.14
N PHE A 444 -6.42 0.42 16.45
CA PHE A 444 -7.77 0.07 15.96
C PHE A 444 -8.46 -1.02 16.81
N ALA A 445 -7.90 -1.40 17.98
CA ALA A 445 -8.42 -2.49 18.81
C ALA A 445 -9.84 -2.22 19.32
N PHE A 446 -10.19 -0.96 19.59
CA PHE A 446 -11.44 -0.54 20.20
C PHE A 446 -12.67 -0.67 19.29
N PHE A 447 -12.48 -0.78 17.98
CA PHE A 447 -13.58 -0.97 17.04
C PHE A 447 -14.27 -2.33 17.23
N SER A 448 -15.60 -2.34 17.00
CA SER A 448 -16.38 -3.58 17.00
C SER A 448 -15.91 -4.56 15.90
N PRO A 449 -16.19 -5.86 16.04
CA PRO A 449 -15.91 -6.83 15.00
C PRO A 449 -16.54 -6.46 13.64
N PHE A 450 -17.72 -5.83 13.66
CA PHE A 450 -18.38 -5.37 12.43
C PHE A 450 -17.59 -4.24 11.76
N ALA A 451 -17.22 -3.20 12.49
CA ALA A 451 -16.43 -2.09 11.97
C ALA A 451 -15.06 -2.58 11.48
N LYS A 452 -14.39 -3.51 12.20
CA LYS A 452 -13.13 -4.12 11.75
C LYS A 452 -13.28 -4.83 10.41
N VAL A 453 -14.39 -5.53 10.16
CA VAL A 453 -14.66 -6.16 8.84
C VAL A 453 -14.81 -5.11 7.74
N ILE A 454 -15.53 -3.99 8.01
CA ILE A 454 -15.67 -2.90 7.02
C ILE A 454 -14.30 -2.27 6.72
N LEU A 455 -13.51 -1.97 7.75
CA LEU A 455 -12.17 -1.41 7.58
C LEU A 455 -11.23 -2.39 6.84
N CYS A 456 -11.34 -3.71 7.06
CA CYS A 456 -10.65 -4.73 6.27
C CYS A 456 -11.03 -4.69 4.78
N LEU A 457 -12.31 -4.51 4.48
CA LEU A 457 -12.79 -4.35 3.10
C LEU A 457 -12.26 -3.06 2.48
N ASP A 458 -12.21 -1.97 3.25
CA ASP A 458 -11.65 -0.68 2.82
C ASP A 458 -10.18 -0.81 2.45
N MET A 459 -9.36 -1.48 3.28
CA MET A 459 -7.95 -1.75 3.00
C MET A 459 -7.76 -2.53 1.68
N LEU A 460 -8.57 -3.56 1.45
CA LEU A 460 -8.55 -4.34 0.21
C LEU A 460 -9.03 -3.54 -0.99
N LEU A 461 -10.09 -2.75 -0.85
CA LEU A 461 -10.62 -1.88 -1.91
C LEU A 461 -9.60 -0.81 -2.31
N GLY A 462 -8.94 -0.18 -1.34
CA GLY A 462 -7.90 0.81 -1.58
C GLY A 462 -6.72 0.21 -2.32
N ARG A 463 -6.18 -0.90 -1.84
CA ARG A 463 -5.00 -1.56 -2.42
C ARG A 463 -5.22 -2.08 -3.83
N LEU A 464 -6.39 -2.67 -4.09
CA LEU A 464 -6.75 -3.29 -5.37
C LEU A 464 -7.43 -2.32 -6.34
N GLU A 465 -7.45 -1.02 -6.02
CA GLU A 465 -8.03 0.03 -6.87
C GLU A 465 -9.50 -0.21 -7.26
N LEU A 466 -10.33 -0.60 -6.31
CA LEU A 466 -11.76 -0.79 -6.34
C LEU A 466 -12.25 -1.93 -7.23
N TYR A 467 -11.89 -1.95 -8.52
CA TYR A 467 -12.49 -2.84 -9.53
C TYR A 467 -12.39 -4.34 -9.23
N PRO A 468 -11.25 -4.92 -8.80
CA PRO A 468 -11.17 -6.34 -8.47
C PRO A 468 -12.15 -6.75 -7.37
N MET A 469 -12.24 -5.95 -6.30
CA MET A 469 -13.16 -6.20 -5.19
C MET A 469 -14.62 -6.01 -5.59
N LEU A 470 -14.94 -4.94 -6.34
CA LEU A 470 -16.30 -4.71 -6.82
C LEU A 470 -16.76 -5.84 -7.74
N VAL A 471 -15.92 -6.30 -8.67
CA VAL A 471 -16.23 -7.44 -9.55
C VAL A 471 -16.43 -8.71 -8.75
N LEU A 472 -15.64 -8.95 -7.69
CA LEU A 472 -15.79 -10.11 -6.80
C LEU A 472 -17.15 -10.09 -6.07
N LEU A 473 -17.58 -8.92 -5.57
CA LEU A 473 -18.81 -8.74 -4.80
C LEU A 473 -20.10 -8.70 -5.65
N MET A 474 -20.00 -8.41 -6.96
CA MET A 474 -21.18 -8.32 -7.84
C MET A 474 -21.83 -9.69 -8.08
N PRO A 475 -23.14 -9.87 -7.78
CA PRO A 475 -23.84 -11.14 -8.03
C PRO A 475 -23.85 -11.58 -9.50
N SER A 476 -23.86 -10.62 -10.44
CA SER A 476 -23.77 -10.88 -11.88
C SER A 476 -22.47 -11.56 -12.31
N THR A 477 -21.42 -11.45 -11.50
CA THR A 477 -20.14 -12.08 -11.73
C THR A 477 -20.24 -13.61 -11.64
N TRP A 478 -21.09 -14.13 -10.76
CA TRP A 478 -21.23 -15.54 -10.44
C TRP A 478 -22.34 -16.25 -11.24
N ARG A 479 -23.25 -15.49 -11.84
CA ARG A 479 -24.30 -16.06 -12.70
C ARG A 479 -23.70 -16.57 -14.01
N LYS A 480 -24.07 -17.80 -14.40
CA LYS A 480 -23.84 -18.31 -15.76
C LYS A 480 -24.74 -17.50 -16.71
N LYS A 481 -24.16 -16.83 -17.70
CA LYS A 481 -24.89 -16.48 -18.92
C LYS A 481 -25.03 -17.71 -19.78
#